data_b551bdf52e9bc873b23f432263a99ae4
#
_entry.id   b551bdf52e9bc873b23f432263a99ae4
#
_cell.length_a   1.000
_cell.length_b   1.000
_cell.length_c   1.000
_cell.angle_alpha   90.00
_cell.angle_beta   90.00
_cell.angle_gamma   90.00
#
_symmetry.space_group_name_H-M   'P 1'
#
loop_
_entity.id
_entity.type
_entity.pdbx_description
1 polymer ?
#
loop_
_entity_poly.entity_id
_entity_poly.type
_entity_poly.pdbx_seq_one_letter_code
_entity_poly.pdbx_strand_id
1 'polypeptide(L)'
;HTYSPVSGREVKCENINDVLRHIFTLVGKVYIVCPVKWGLDDKVEQLLNLSESGFSRLFNMDSKVMLRISDLLKEMGKYKDDSLYLLIGRFSMEGNEEKPSEETVASMQDSLQTAFDQGGGHLAIVCETPDGNFHTREFSNIFESDGIVFEKPTELMFSYNNPLGACPVCKGLGMTTGIDETLVVPNSSLSVYEGAIAPWRGEIMGQFQKKLILNAPKFGFPIHKPYAQLT
;
A
#
# COMPACT_ATOMS: atom_id res chain seq x y z
N HIS A 1 13.73 -0.98 -8.31
CA HIS A 1 12.34 -1.38 -8.45
C HIS A 1 11.83 -1.94 -7.14
N THR A 2 10.60 -1.58 -6.76
CA THR A 2 9.90 -2.12 -5.58
C THR A 2 8.97 -3.23 -6.05
N TYR A 3 8.95 -4.35 -5.33
CA TYR A 3 8.10 -5.49 -5.64
C TYR A 3 7.16 -5.78 -4.47
N SER A 4 5.92 -6.15 -4.77
CA SER A 4 4.97 -6.58 -3.75
C SER A 4 5.44 -7.88 -3.08
N PRO A 5 5.46 -7.96 -1.76
CA PRO A 5 5.81 -9.20 -1.04
C PRO A 5 4.74 -10.28 -1.18
N VAL A 6 3.53 -9.93 -1.62
CA VAL A 6 2.40 -10.87 -1.76
C VAL A 6 2.41 -11.51 -3.14
N SER A 7 2.44 -10.71 -4.21
CA SER A 7 2.32 -11.21 -5.58
C SER A 7 3.64 -11.28 -6.33
N GLY A 8 4.72 -10.67 -5.82
CA GLY A 8 5.99 -10.53 -6.53
C GLY A 8 5.93 -9.59 -7.73
N ARG A 9 4.82 -8.89 -7.94
CA ARG A 9 4.68 -7.91 -9.04
C ARG A 9 5.42 -6.63 -8.73
N GLU A 10 5.94 -6.00 -9.77
CA GLU A 10 6.53 -4.67 -9.66
C GLU A 10 5.47 -3.65 -9.32
N VAL A 11 5.73 -2.86 -8.27
CA VAL A 11 4.86 -1.76 -7.85
C VAL A 11 5.13 -0.58 -8.76
N LYS A 12 4.11 -0.12 -9.49
CA LYS A 12 4.19 1.00 -10.42
C LYS A 12 3.25 2.10 -9.97
N CYS A 13 3.73 3.33 -10.15
CA CYS A 13 2.93 4.54 -10.02
C CYS A 13 2.83 5.14 -11.42
N GLU A 14 1.64 5.12 -11.99
CA GLU A 14 1.40 5.63 -13.33
C GLU A 14 1.06 7.12 -13.25
N ASN A 15 1.65 7.91 -14.12
CA ASN A 15 1.41 9.34 -14.20
C ASN A 15 0.48 9.68 -15.38
N ILE A 16 0.01 10.93 -15.43
CA ILE A 16 -0.89 11.40 -16.49
C ILE A 16 -0.33 11.13 -17.88
N ASN A 17 1.01 11.28 -18.07
CA ASN A 17 1.62 11.04 -19.38
C ASN A 17 1.59 9.55 -19.77
N ASP A 18 1.65 8.64 -18.81
CA ASP A 18 1.54 7.21 -19.06
C ASP A 18 0.11 6.86 -19.52
N VAL A 19 -0.90 7.47 -18.89
CA VAL A 19 -2.31 7.31 -19.28
C VAL A 19 -2.56 7.91 -20.66
N LEU A 20 -2.04 9.11 -20.95
CA LEU A 20 -2.15 9.74 -22.27
C LEU A 20 -1.53 8.88 -23.37
N ARG A 21 -0.31 8.36 -23.13
CA ARG A 21 0.33 7.43 -24.08
C ARG A 21 -0.56 6.23 -24.38
N HIS A 22 -1.24 5.70 -23.37
CA HIS A 22 -2.18 4.62 -23.58
C HIS A 22 -3.41 5.08 -24.38
N ILE A 23 -4.02 6.23 -24.03
CA ILE A 23 -5.18 6.78 -24.76
C ILE A 23 -4.87 6.96 -26.25
N PHE A 24 -3.67 7.43 -26.60
CA PHE A 24 -3.24 7.63 -27.99
C PHE A 24 -3.07 6.33 -28.79
N THR A 25 -3.04 5.18 -28.14
CA THR A 25 -3.06 3.87 -28.82
C THR A 25 -4.46 3.34 -29.09
N LEU A 26 -5.49 4.00 -28.55
CA LEU A 26 -6.87 3.55 -28.65
C LEU A 26 -7.57 4.16 -29.88
N VAL A 27 -8.52 3.43 -30.43
CA VAL A 27 -9.38 3.88 -31.53
C VAL A 27 -10.84 3.69 -31.11
N GLY A 28 -11.64 4.76 -31.15
CA GLY A 28 -13.02 4.74 -30.75
C GLY A 28 -13.38 5.80 -29.74
N LYS A 29 -14.45 5.60 -28.99
CA LYS A 29 -14.86 6.51 -27.93
C LYS A 29 -14.16 6.15 -26.63
N VAL A 30 -13.45 7.11 -26.07
CA VAL A 30 -12.71 6.96 -24.81
C VAL A 30 -13.45 7.68 -23.69
N TYR A 31 -13.70 6.96 -22.62
CA TYR A 31 -14.32 7.48 -21.41
C TYR A 31 -13.27 7.46 -20.29
N ILE A 32 -13.07 8.61 -19.64
CA ILE A 32 -12.25 8.76 -18.45
C ILE A 32 -13.18 8.68 -17.26
N VAL A 33 -13.02 7.65 -16.46
CA VAL A 33 -13.89 7.39 -15.30
C VAL A 33 -13.05 7.14 -14.05
N CYS A 34 -13.60 7.43 -12.89
CA CYS A 34 -12.95 7.12 -11.62
C CYS A 34 -13.94 6.48 -10.63
N PRO A 35 -13.46 5.63 -9.71
CA PRO A 35 -14.33 4.99 -8.73
C PRO A 35 -14.98 6.04 -7.83
N VAL A 36 -16.27 5.89 -7.54
CA VAL A 36 -16.97 6.70 -6.55
C VAL A 36 -16.69 6.11 -5.18
N LYS A 37 -16.15 6.92 -4.27
CA LYS A 37 -15.96 6.52 -2.88
C LYS A 37 -17.28 6.67 -2.12
N TRP A 38 -18.02 5.58 -1.99
CA TRP A 38 -19.22 5.56 -1.19
C TRP A 38 -18.84 5.61 0.29
N GLY A 39 -19.26 6.69 0.98
CA GLY A 39 -19.07 6.85 2.43
C GLY A 39 -20.15 6.12 3.24
N LEU A 40 -20.12 6.33 4.55
CA LEU A 40 -21.16 5.88 5.46
C LEU A 40 -22.43 6.76 5.41
N ASP A 41 -22.33 7.91 4.75
CA ASP A 41 -23.41 8.87 4.57
C ASP A 41 -24.45 8.36 3.57
N ASP A 42 -25.62 9.03 3.56
CA ASP A 42 -26.69 8.69 2.62
C ASP A 42 -26.20 8.88 1.17
N LYS A 43 -26.35 7.84 0.37
CA LYS A 43 -25.98 7.84 -1.06
C LYS A 43 -26.66 8.96 -1.83
N VAL A 44 -27.88 9.32 -1.43
CA VAL A 44 -28.62 10.46 -2.03
C VAL A 44 -27.86 11.75 -1.84
N GLU A 45 -27.37 12.00 -0.62
CA GLU A 45 -26.60 13.18 -0.29
C GLU A 45 -25.28 13.22 -1.07
N GLN A 46 -24.60 12.09 -1.19
CA GLN A 46 -23.36 12.00 -1.98
C GLN A 46 -23.60 12.25 -3.47
N LEU A 47 -24.67 11.73 -4.06
CA LEU A 47 -25.04 12.01 -5.44
C LEU A 47 -25.43 13.48 -5.66
N LEU A 48 -26.08 14.10 -4.69
CA LEU A 48 -26.41 15.53 -4.72
C LEU A 48 -25.11 16.38 -4.67
N ASN A 49 -24.20 16.06 -3.75
CA ASN A 49 -22.91 16.73 -3.64
C ASN A 49 -22.08 16.63 -4.93
N LEU A 50 -22.06 15.46 -5.58
CA LEU A 50 -21.42 15.29 -6.88
C LEU A 50 -22.10 16.17 -7.95
N SER A 51 -23.43 16.24 -7.95
CA SER A 51 -24.18 17.12 -8.87
C SER A 51 -23.91 18.60 -8.65
N GLU A 52 -23.83 19.06 -7.40
CA GLU A 52 -23.47 20.43 -7.02
C GLU A 52 -22.03 20.77 -7.40
N SER A 53 -21.12 19.79 -7.35
CA SER A 53 -19.74 19.91 -7.81
C SER A 53 -19.60 19.95 -9.35
N GLY A 54 -20.71 19.91 -10.08
CA GLY A 54 -20.74 20.01 -11.55
C GLY A 54 -20.71 18.68 -12.31
N PHE A 55 -20.66 17.57 -11.61
CA PHE A 55 -20.74 16.25 -12.25
C PHE A 55 -22.19 15.86 -12.50
N SER A 56 -22.50 15.39 -13.70
CA SER A 56 -23.87 15.06 -14.09
C SER A 56 -24.10 13.61 -14.47
N ARG A 57 -23.03 12.84 -14.64
CA ARG A 57 -23.10 11.48 -15.19
C ARG A 57 -22.19 10.50 -14.46
N LEU A 58 -22.71 9.28 -14.32
CA LEU A 58 -21.96 8.10 -13.90
C LEU A 58 -21.85 7.11 -15.06
N PHE A 59 -20.87 6.26 -14.99
CA PHE A 59 -20.66 5.15 -15.92
C PHE A 59 -20.82 3.84 -15.16
N ASN A 60 -21.69 2.96 -15.62
CA ASN A 60 -21.84 1.64 -15.05
C ASN A 60 -20.87 0.67 -15.73
N MET A 61 -19.93 0.12 -14.95
CA MET A 61 -18.89 -0.76 -15.48
C MET A 61 -19.40 -2.13 -15.90
N ASP A 62 -20.50 -2.61 -15.33
CA ASP A 62 -21.08 -3.91 -15.67
C ASP A 62 -21.86 -3.82 -17.00
N SER A 63 -22.79 -2.87 -17.08
CA SER A 63 -23.67 -2.70 -18.27
C SER A 63 -23.04 -1.85 -19.39
N LYS A 64 -21.89 -1.19 -19.12
CA LYS A 64 -21.21 -0.27 -20.05
C LYS A 64 -22.10 0.89 -20.53
N VAL A 65 -22.98 1.36 -19.66
CA VAL A 65 -23.96 2.41 -19.97
C VAL A 65 -23.69 3.65 -19.13
N MET A 66 -23.84 4.82 -19.75
CA MET A 66 -23.82 6.11 -19.05
C MET A 66 -25.19 6.38 -18.41
N LEU A 67 -25.17 6.76 -17.14
CA LEU A 67 -26.33 7.06 -16.32
C LEU A 67 -26.28 8.53 -15.90
N ARG A 68 -27.41 9.22 -15.89
CA ARG A 68 -27.50 10.56 -15.30
C ARG A 68 -27.72 10.45 -13.80
N ILE A 69 -27.07 11.30 -13.03
CA ILE A 69 -27.27 11.35 -11.56
C ILE A 69 -28.75 11.58 -11.22
N SER A 70 -29.45 12.45 -11.98
CA SER A 70 -30.88 12.72 -11.83
C SER A 70 -31.79 11.49 -11.99
N ASP A 71 -31.38 10.55 -12.82
CA ASP A 71 -32.16 9.33 -13.09
C ASP A 71 -31.85 8.28 -12.03
N LEU A 72 -30.60 8.21 -11.57
CA LEU A 72 -30.19 7.34 -10.45
C LEU A 72 -30.88 7.70 -9.14
N LEU A 73 -31.09 9.00 -8.87
CA LEU A 73 -31.84 9.48 -7.70
C LEU A 73 -33.29 8.99 -7.67
N LYS A 74 -33.87 8.69 -8.85
CA LYS A 74 -35.25 8.15 -8.97
C LYS A 74 -35.30 6.63 -8.87
N GLU A 75 -34.23 5.93 -9.25
CA GLU A 75 -34.16 4.47 -9.33
C GLU A 75 -33.08 3.91 -8.39
N MET A 76 -33.05 4.40 -7.15
CA MET A 76 -32.09 3.96 -6.14
C MET A 76 -32.17 2.45 -5.90
N GLY A 77 -31.01 1.80 -5.88
CA GLY A 77 -30.90 0.35 -5.60
C GLY A 77 -30.94 -0.56 -6.82
N LYS A 78 -31.13 -0.04 -8.03
CA LYS A 78 -31.11 -0.84 -9.28
C LYS A 78 -29.69 -1.28 -9.68
N TYR A 79 -28.68 -0.53 -9.27
CA TYR A 79 -27.28 -0.75 -9.66
C TYR A 79 -26.42 -1.08 -8.43
N LYS A 80 -25.39 -1.91 -8.64
CA LYS A 80 -24.39 -2.20 -7.60
C LYS A 80 -23.47 -1.00 -7.45
N ASP A 81 -23.15 -0.65 -6.22
CA ASP A 81 -22.29 0.50 -5.90
C ASP A 81 -20.90 0.37 -6.50
N ASP A 82 -20.30 -0.82 -6.41
CA ASP A 82 -18.95 -1.11 -6.92
C ASP A 82 -18.84 -1.01 -8.44
N SER A 83 -19.98 -1.02 -9.15
CA SER A 83 -20.01 -0.90 -10.60
C SER A 83 -20.20 0.53 -11.10
N LEU A 84 -20.49 1.47 -10.21
CA LEU A 84 -20.73 2.87 -10.55
C LEU A 84 -19.47 3.70 -10.44
N TYR A 85 -19.04 4.24 -11.57
CA TYR A 85 -17.88 5.12 -11.70
C TYR A 85 -18.31 6.52 -12.10
N LEU A 86 -17.64 7.54 -11.59
CA LEU A 86 -17.87 8.92 -11.98
C LEU A 86 -17.29 9.17 -13.38
N LEU A 87 -18.10 9.66 -14.31
CA LEU A 87 -17.66 10.02 -15.65
C LEU A 87 -17.08 11.44 -15.64
N ILE A 88 -15.79 11.57 -15.86
CA ILE A 88 -15.07 12.86 -15.86
C ILE A 88 -14.97 13.42 -17.28
N GLY A 89 -14.59 12.60 -18.25
CA GLY A 89 -14.37 13.05 -19.62
C GLY A 89 -14.79 12.01 -20.66
N ARG A 90 -15.12 12.50 -21.84
CA ARG A 90 -15.42 11.68 -23.01
C ARG A 90 -14.76 12.28 -24.24
N PHE A 91 -13.96 11.47 -24.93
CA PHE A 91 -13.20 11.87 -26.10
C PHE A 91 -13.44 10.87 -27.24
N SER A 92 -13.29 11.32 -28.49
CA SER A 92 -13.31 10.45 -29.66
C SER A 92 -11.91 10.39 -30.23
N MET A 93 -11.36 9.18 -30.35
CA MET A 93 -10.05 8.93 -30.92
C MET A 93 -10.27 8.33 -32.31
N GLU A 94 -10.03 9.13 -33.34
CA GLU A 94 -10.04 8.68 -34.72
C GLU A 94 -8.67 8.12 -35.03
N GLY A 95 -8.59 6.85 -35.41
CA GLY A 95 -7.34 6.10 -35.65
C GLY A 95 -6.48 6.58 -36.84
N ASN A 96 -6.68 7.82 -37.27
CA ASN A 96 -5.83 8.46 -38.27
C ASN A 96 -4.58 9.04 -37.59
N GLU A 97 -3.46 9.01 -38.29
CA GLU A 97 -2.12 9.44 -37.84
C GLU A 97 -2.01 10.90 -37.35
N GLU A 98 -3.09 11.66 -37.36
CA GLU A 98 -3.15 13.02 -36.86
C GLU A 98 -3.21 13.00 -35.32
N LYS A 99 -2.18 13.54 -34.70
CA LYS A 99 -2.14 13.79 -33.24
C LYS A 99 -3.34 14.68 -32.86
N PRO A 100 -4.01 14.41 -31.73
CA PRO A 100 -5.04 15.30 -31.21
C PRO A 100 -4.51 16.73 -31.11
N SER A 101 -5.41 17.72 -31.29
CA SER A 101 -5.04 19.12 -31.14
C SER A 101 -4.49 19.40 -29.73
N GLU A 102 -3.62 20.39 -29.58
CA GLU A 102 -3.06 20.76 -28.27
C GLU A 102 -4.15 21.07 -27.25
N GLU A 103 -5.26 21.68 -27.67
CA GLU A 103 -6.44 21.95 -26.83
C GLU A 103 -7.09 20.65 -26.34
N THR A 104 -7.21 19.66 -27.21
CA THR A 104 -7.77 18.34 -26.84
C THR A 104 -6.86 17.64 -25.85
N VAL A 105 -5.55 17.69 -26.07
CA VAL A 105 -4.57 17.10 -25.13
C VAL A 105 -4.62 17.80 -23.77
N ALA A 106 -4.71 19.14 -23.74
CA ALA A 106 -4.85 19.88 -22.49
C ALA A 106 -6.14 19.52 -21.74
N SER A 107 -7.27 19.43 -22.47
CA SER A 107 -8.55 19.01 -21.89
C SER A 107 -8.53 17.56 -21.36
N MET A 108 -7.79 16.66 -22.03
CA MET A 108 -7.57 15.31 -21.52
C MET A 108 -6.74 15.31 -20.25
N GLN A 109 -5.68 16.13 -20.20
CA GLN A 109 -4.83 16.25 -19.00
C GLN A 109 -5.62 16.73 -17.79
N ASP A 110 -6.43 17.77 -17.96
CA ASP A 110 -7.31 18.31 -16.91
C ASP A 110 -8.33 17.25 -16.43
N SER A 111 -8.90 16.52 -17.38
CA SER A 111 -9.83 15.43 -17.05
C SER A 111 -9.15 14.28 -16.30
N LEU A 112 -7.92 13.91 -16.68
CA LEU A 112 -7.15 12.87 -16.00
C LEU A 112 -6.72 13.30 -14.59
N GLN A 113 -6.29 14.56 -14.43
CA GLN A 113 -5.98 15.11 -13.11
C GLN A 113 -7.21 15.07 -12.21
N THR A 114 -8.35 15.57 -12.70
CA THR A 114 -9.63 15.52 -11.97
C THR A 114 -10.04 14.09 -11.62
N ALA A 115 -9.84 13.14 -12.53
CA ALA A 115 -10.18 11.74 -12.29
C ALA A 115 -9.30 11.12 -11.19
N PHE A 116 -8.00 11.40 -11.16
CA PHE A 116 -7.13 10.95 -10.07
C PHE A 116 -7.52 11.59 -8.74
N ASP A 117 -7.82 12.88 -8.72
CA ASP A 117 -8.19 13.60 -7.51
C ASP A 117 -9.52 13.07 -6.93
N GLN A 118 -10.54 12.93 -7.75
CA GLN A 118 -11.86 12.41 -7.35
C GLN A 118 -11.83 10.92 -7.00
N GLY A 119 -11.09 10.12 -7.78
CA GLY A 119 -10.92 8.68 -7.55
C GLY A 119 -9.95 8.32 -6.43
N GLY A 120 -9.33 9.35 -5.78
CA GLY A 120 -8.34 9.13 -4.71
C GLY A 120 -7.13 8.36 -5.20
N GLY A 121 -6.63 8.74 -6.37
CA GLY A 121 -5.47 8.15 -7.00
C GLY A 121 -5.75 7.02 -7.97
N HIS A 122 -7.01 6.67 -8.19
CA HIS A 122 -7.42 5.61 -9.12
C HIS A 122 -8.30 6.17 -10.23
N LEU A 123 -8.10 5.71 -11.43
CA LEU A 123 -8.98 5.95 -12.57
C LEU A 123 -9.03 4.74 -13.49
N ALA A 124 -10.03 4.69 -14.38
CA ALA A 124 -10.10 3.71 -15.44
C ALA A 124 -10.36 4.41 -16.77
N ILE A 125 -9.72 3.89 -17.80
CA ILE A 125 -9.99 4.27 -19.19
C ILE A 125 -10.84 3.18 -19.81
N VAL A 126 -12.02 3.55 -20.27
CA VAL A 126 -12.93 2.66 -20.98
C VAL A 126 -12.96 3.10 -22.44
N CYS A 127 -12.63 2.21 -23.36
CA CYS A 127 -12.67 2.45 -24.78
C CYS A 127 -13.77 1.62 -25.42
N GLU A 128 -14.71 2.29 -26.09
CA GLU A 128 -15.71 1.68 -26.97
C GLU A 128 -15.15 1.70 -28.38
N THR A 129 -14.76 0.54 -28.89
CA THR A 129 -14.25 0.41 -30.27
C THR A 129 -15.36 0.58 -31.28
N PRO A 130 -15.03 0.88 -32.56
CA PRO A 130 -16.03 0.97 -33.62
C PRO A 130 -16.91 -0.29 -33.81
N ASP A 131 -16.37 -1.46 -33.44
CA ASP A 131 -17.07 -2.75 -33.47
C ASP A 131 -18.02 -2.96 -32.28
N GLY A 132 -18.15 -1.97 -31.38
CA GLY A 132 -19.01 -2.03 -30.20
C GLY A 132 -18.45 -2.82 -29.03
N ASN A 133 -17.18 -3.22 -29.09
CA ASN A 133 -16.51 -3.87 -27.96
C ASN A 133 -15.98 -2.84 -26.97
N PHE A 134 -15.94 -3.23 -25.69
CA PHE A 134 -15.41 -2.39 -24.63
C PHE A 134 -14.10 -2.96 -24.07
N HIS A 135 -13.07 -2.13 -24.06
CA HIS A 135 -11.80 -2.41 -23.40
C HIS A 135 -11.65 -1.48 -22.21
N THR A 136 -11.28 -2.04 -21.06
CA THR A 136 -11.08 -1.28 -19.84
C THR A 136 -9.65 -1.50 -19.32
N ARG A 137 -8.99 -0.42 -18.93
CA ARG A 137 -7.71 -0.45 -18.23
C ARG A 137 -7.74 0.49 -17.05
N GLU A 138 -7.36 -0.03 -15.89
CA GLU A 138 -7.24 0.72 -14.66
C GLU A 138 -5.82 1.27 -14.51
N PHE A 139 -5.71 2.44 -13.86
CA PHE A 139 -4.48 3.15 -13.59
C PHE A 139 -4.51 3.66 -12.14
N SER A 140 -3.33 3.66 -11.52
CA SER A 140 -3.16 4.22 -10.18
C SER A 140 -1.93 5.15 -10.14
N ASN A 141 -2.09 6.34 -9.56
CA ASN A 141 -0.98 7.23 -9.25
C ASN A 141 -0.48 7.06 -7.81
N ILE A 142 -1.05 6.11 -7.07
CA ILE A 142 -0.56 5.69 -5.76
C ILE A 142 0.47 4.59 -5.95
N PHE A 143 1.54 4.65 -5.15
CA PHE A 143 2.56 3.62 -5.15
C PHE A 143 2.10 2.46 -4.26
N GLU A 144 1.18 1.66 -4.80
CA GLU A 144 0.56 0.54 -4.08
C GLU A 144 0.49 -0.72 -4.95
N SER A 145 0.44 -1.87 -4.29
CA SER A 145 0.15 -3.17 -4.91
C SER A 145 -0.43 -4.12 -3.86
N ASP A 146 -1.41 -4.93 -4.27
CA ASP A 146 -2.07 -5.94 -3.40
C ASP A 146 -2.65 -5.33 -2.11
N GLY A 147 -3.14 -4.09 -2.16
CA GLY A 147 -3.69 -3.37 -1.01
C GLY A 147 -2.65 -2.84 -0.01
N ILE A 148 -1.36 -2.92 -0.34
CA ILE A 148 -0.26 -2.36 0.45
C ILE A 148 0.23 -1.08 -0.22
N VAL A 149 0.17 0.02 0.50
CA VAL A 149 0.76 1.29 0.06
C VAL A 149 2.23 1.30 0.43
N PHE A 150 3.08 1.56 -0.55
CA PHE A 150 4.53 1.63 -0.40
C PHE A 150 4.99 3.09 -0.40
N GLU A 151 6.05 3.36 0.32
CA GLU A 151 6.73 4.64 0.21
C GLU A 151 7.51 4.71 -1.10
N LYS A 152 7.42 5.86 -1.80
CA LYS A 152 8.21 6.08 -3.02
C LYS A 152 9.69 6.01 -2.68
N PRO A 153 10.49 5.20 -3.40
CA PRO A 153 11.91 5.11 -3.14
C PRO A 153 12.59 6.48 -3.31
N THR A 154 13.30 6.90 -2.28
CA THR A 154 14.12 8.11 -2.28
C THR A 154 15.58 7.72 -2.10
N GLU A 155 16.51 8.60 -2.50
CA GLU A 155 17.96 8.36 -2.30
C GLU A 155 18.30 8.15 -0.81
N LEU A 156 17.55 8.78 0.08
CA LEU A 156 17.73 8.68 1.54
C LEU A 156 17.46 7.27 2.08
N MET A 157 16.58 6.49 1.43
CA MET A 157 16.30 5.10 1.81
C MET A 157 17.46 4.16 1.52
N PHE A 158 18.39 4.56 0.67
CA PHE A 158 19.59 3.77 0.33
C PHE A 158 20.84 4.23 1.08
N SER A 159 20.70 5.20 1.98
CA SER A 159 21.79 5.71 2.80
C SER A 159 21.76 5.09 4.20
N TYR A 160 22.79 4.33 4.55
CA TYR A 160 22.91 3.72 5.89
C TYR A 160 23.05 4.76 7.02
N ASN A 161 23.45 5.99 6.70
CA ASN A 161 23.56 7.11 7.63
C ASN A 161 22.25 7.87 7.86
N ASN A 162 21.17 7.50 7.12
CA ASN A 162 19.87 8.13 7.27
C ASN A 162 18.92 7.19 8.02
N PRO A 163 18.07 7.67 8.93
CA PRO A 163 17.09 6.84 9.64
C PRO A 163 16.17 6.01 8.73
N LEU A 164 15.87 6.51 7.50
CA LEU A 164 15.04 5.80 6.53
C LEU A 164 15.74 4.60 5.88
N GLY A 165 17.08 4.68 5.71
CA GLY A 165 17.86 3.62 5.06
C GLY A 165 18.70 2.81 6.02
N ALA A 166 18.80 3.23 7.27
CA ALA A 166 19.59 2.54 8.28
C ALA A 166 18.93 1.22 8.71
N CYS A 167 19.74 0.22 8.96
CA CYS A 167 19.26 -1.03 9.54
C CYS A 167 18.53 -0.76 10.87
N PRO A 168 17.28 -1.22 11.06
CA PRO A 168 16.51 -0.96 12.28
C PRO A 168 17.16 -1.56 13.55
N VAL A 169 17.99 -2.59 13.39
CA VAL A 169 18.67 -3.28 14.49
C VAL A 169 19.93 -2.54 14.93
N CYS A 170 20.85 -2.23 13.98
CA CYS A 170 22.11 -1.57 14.30
C CYS A 170 22.12 -0.05 14.06
N LYS A 171 21.03 0.51 13.52
CA LYS A 171 20.86 1.95 13.20
C LYS A 171 22.03 2.52 12.35
N GLY A 172 22.56 1.70 11.45
CA GLY A 172 23.67 2.08 10.57
C GLY A 172 25.08 1.86 11.16
N LEU A 173 25.19 1.43 12.42
CA LEU A 173 26.47 1.26 13.09
C LEU A 173 27.23 -0.03 12.69
N GLY A 174 26.57 -0.97 12.01
CA GLY A 174 27.15 -2.25 11.60
C GLY A 174 27.33 -3.26 12.74
N MET A 175 27.08 -2.83 13.97
CA MET A 175 27.17 -3.67 15.19
C MET A 175 26.01 -3.38 16.13
N THR A 176 25.63 -4.34 16.93
CA THR A 176 24.58 -4.20 17.96
C THR A 176 25.21 -4.39 19.33
N THR A 177 24.78 -3.56 20.30
CA THR A 177 25.09 -3.77 21.69
C THR A 177 24.13 -4.83 22.22
N GLY A 178 24.66 -5.90 22.72
CA GLY A 178 23.92 -7.00 23.30
C GLY A 178 24.67 -7.64 24.48
N ILE A 179 24.01 -8.58 25.13
CA ILE A 179 24.64 -9.39 26.17
C ILE A 179 25.45 -10.46 25.45
N ASP A 180 26.74 -10.49 25.70
CA ASP A 180 27.64 -11.55 25.25
C ASP A 180 27.55 -12.75 26.20
N GLU A 181 26.96 -13.85 25.74
CA GLU A 181 26.77 -15.05 26.53
C GLU A 181 28.09 -15.62 27.00
N THR A 182 29.18 -15.48 26.24
CA THR A 182 30.49 -16.00 26.60
C THR A 182 31.10 -15.21 27.76
N LEU A 183 30.77 -13.93 27.90
CA LEU A 183 31.17 -13.11 29.04
C LEU A 183 30.29 -13.35 30.27
N VAL A 184 29.02 -13.68 30.05
CA VAL A 184 28.07 -14.00 31.13
C VAL A 184 28.39 -15.39 31.73
N VAL A 185 28.65 -16.36 30.87
CA VAL A 185 28.96 -17.75 31.26
C VAL A 185 30.29 -18.17 30.64
N PRO A 186 31.40 -17.68 31.14
CA PRO A 186 32.71 -17.98 30.56
C PRO A 186 33.15 -19.45 30.72
N ASN A 187 32.54 -20.19 31.63
CA ASN A 187 32.73 -21.62 31.77
C ASN A 187 31.38 -22.34 31.92
N SER A 188 30.91 -22.89 30.80
CA SER A 188 29.64 -23.61 30.73
C SER A 188 29.66 -25.00 31.38
N SER A 189 30.82 -25.51 31.81
CA SER A 189 30.92 -26.77 32.57
C SER A 189 30.53 -26.59 34.04
N LEU A 190 30.52 -25.35 34.57
CA LEU A 190 30.05 -25.05 35.91
C LEU A 190 28.51 -25.02 35.93
N SER A 191 27.95 -25.41 37.07
CA SER A 191 26.54 -25.23 37.38
C SER A 191 26.24 -23.80 37.87
N VAL A 192 24.97 -23.42 37.91
CA VAL A 192 24.52 -22.12 38.46
C VAL A 192 24.92 -22.06 39.96
N TYR A 193 24.83 -23.18 40.66
CA TYR A 193 25.26 -23.27 42.06
C TYR A 193 26.76 -23.00 42.26
N GLU A 194 27.61 -23.52 41.38
CA GLU A 194 29.07 -23.31 41.39
C GLU A 194 29.48 -21.96 40.84
N GLY A 195 28.52 -21.11 40.42
CA GLY A 195 28.80 -19.75 39.97
C GLY A 195 29.16 -19.69 38.49
N ALA A 196 28.47 -20.44 37.62
CA ALA A 196 28.62 -20.35 36.17
C ALA A 196 28.38 -18.92 35.65
N ILE A 197 27.46 -18.17 36.28
CA ILE A 197 27.09 -16.81 35.87
C ILE A 197 28.06 -15.81 36.48
N ALA A 198 29.03 -15.36 35.69
CA ALA A 198 30.11 -14.48 36.14
C ALA A 198 29.60 -13.14 36.75
N PRO A 199 28.60 -12.45 36.21
CA PRO A 199 28.08 -11.22 36.82
C PRO A 199 27.53 -11.39 38.24
N TRP A 200 27.12 -12.60 38.63
CA TRP A 200 26.56 -12.88 39.96
C TRP A 200 27.62 -13.20 41.04
N ARG A 201 28.90 -13.22 40.66
CA ARG A 201 30.00 -13.48 41.61
C ARG A 201 30.32 -12.29 42.55
N GLY A 202 29.81 -11.07 42.20
CA GLY A 202 29.99 -9.87 43.02
C GLY A 202 29.01 -9.80 44.20
N GLU A 203 29.39 -9.03 45.22
CA GLU A 203 28.59 -8.89 46.47
C GLU A 203 27.15 -8.42 46.21
N ILE A 204 26.97 -7.38 45.34
CA ILE A 204 25.68 -6.81 45.06
C ILE A 204 24.82 -7.77 44.22
N MET A 205 25.39 -8.35 43.16
CA MET A 205 24.66 -9.20 42.24
C MET A 205 24.53 -10.65 42.71
N GLY A 206 25.38 -11.10 43.65
CA GLY A 206 25.33 -12.44 44.24
C GLY A 206 24.02 -12.74 44.98
N GLN A 207 23.31 -11.70 45.43
CA GLN A 207 21.98 -11.87 46.00
C GLN A 207 20.97 -12.49 45.02
N PHE A 208 21.13 -12.27 43.70
CA PHE A 208 20.27 -12.87 42.68
C PHE A 208 20.52 -14.37 42.57
N GLN A 209 21.76 -14.81 42.63
CA GLN A 209 22.13 -16.23 42.70
C GLN A 209 21.50 -16.90 43.94
N LYS A 210 21.61 -16.28 45.11
CA LYS A 210 20.98 -16.78 46.35
C LYS A 210 19.46 -16.89 46.22
N LYS A 211 18.82 -15.86 45.66
CA LYS A 211 17.36 -15.88 45.39
C LYS A 211 16.97 -17.00 44.43
N LEU A 212 17.75 -17.23 43.38
CA LEU A 212 17.49 -18.31 42.45
C LEU A 212 17.60 -19.67 43.14
N ILE A 213 18.71 -19.90 43.87
CA ILE A 213 18.93 -21.16 44.61
C ILE A 213 17.79 -21.46 45.57
N LEU A 214 17.34 -20.46 46.35
CA LEU A 214 16.23 -20.61 47.31
C LEU A 214 14.88 -20.95 46.64
N ASN A 215 14.65 -20.44 45.45
CA ASN A 215 13.38 -20.64 44.75
C ASN A 215 13.41 -21.77 43.70
N ALA A 216 14.59 -22.22 43.29
CA ALA A 216 14.79 -23.27 42.30
C ALA A 216 13.93 -24.53 42.52
N PRO A 217 13.81 -25.06 43.79
CA PRO A 217 12.97 -26.22 44.03
C PRO A 217 11.50 -26.00 43.68
N LYS A 218 10.97 -24.78 43.81
CA LYS A 218 9.58 -24.46 43.50
C LYS A 218 9.26 -24.58 42.00
N PHE A 219 10.31 -24.43 41.19
CA PHE A 219 10.19 -24.46 39.70
C PHE A 219 10.83 -25.71 39.10
N GLY A 220 11.35 -26.63 39.92
CA GLY A 220 12.07 -27.81 39.44
C GLY A 220 13.35 -27.49 38.69
N PHE A 221 13.97 -26.30 38.96
CA PHE A 221 15.17 -25.85 38.23
C PHE A 221 16.42 -26.58 38.74
N PRO A 222 17.20 -27.26 37.85
CA PRO A 222 18.33 -28.11 38.25
C PRO A 222 19.59 -27.27 38.46
N ILE A 223 19.75 -26.64 39.63
CA ILE A 223 20.85 -25.72 39.96
C ILE A 223 22.25 -26.36 39.97
N HIS A 224 22.35 -27.68 40.13
CA HIS A 224 23.62 -28.43 40.16
C HIS A 224 23.99 -29.00 38.76
N LYS A 225 23.14 -28.86 37.77
CA LYS A 225 23.41 -29.33 36.41
C LYS A 225 24.35 -28.35 35.70
N PRO A 226 25.40 -28.82 34.99
CA PRO A 226 26.26 -27.96 34.20
C PRO A 226 25.44 -27.05 33.27
N TYR A 227 25.85 -25.77 33.12
CA TYR A 227 25.13 -24.81 32.31
C TYR A 227 24.94 -25.28 30.87
N ALA A 228 25.97 -25.89 30.27
CA ALA A 228 25.89 -26.46 28.91
C ALA A 228 24.84 -27.57 28.76
N GLN A 229 24.33 -28.12 29.83
CA GLN A 229 23.28 -29.17 29.80
C GLN A 229 21.89 -28.61 30.19
N LEU A 230 21.79 -27.32 30.51
CA LEU A 230 20.49 -26.65 30.68
C LEU A 230 19.89 -26.40 29.30
N THR A 231 18.69 -26.85 29.05
CA THR A 231 17.92 -26.66 27.82
C THR A 231 16.73 -25.78 28.14
#